data_4302e67d394334177b1104829449b19a
#
_entry.id   4302e67d394334177b1104829449b19a
#
_cell.length_a   1.000
_cell.length_b   1.000
_cell.length_c   1.000
_cell.angle_alpha   90.00
_cell.angle_beta   90.00
_cell.angle_gamma   90.00
#
_symmetry.space_group_name_H-M   'P 1'
#
loop_
_entity.id
_entity.type
_entity.pdbx_description
1 polymer ?
#
loop_
_entity_poly.entity_id
_entity_poly.type
_entity_poly.pdbx_seq_one_letter_code
_entity_poly.pdbx_strand_id
1 'polypeptide(L)'
;MNYSKRFRVVPGSKVDLSKVDAGFKDKHETHQDALGVIETHNRKLHDLQYLMYAEGKRSLLIVLQGRDAAGKDGTINHVLGAMNPQGCSVTGFKVPSKEEAAHDFLWRYHHHTPGKGQVAIF
;
A
#
# COMPACT_ATOMS: atom_id res chain seq x y z
N MET A 1 -9.38 3.00 18.41
CA MET A 1 -8.26 2.02 18.57
C MET A 1 -7.04 2.46 17.76
N ASN A 2 -5.80 2.06 18.16
CA ASN A 2 -4.61 2.31 17.33
C ASN A 2 -4.34 1.10 16.43
N TYR A 3 -4.86 1.14 15.21
CA TYR A 3 -4.73 0.08 14.21
C TYR A 3 -3.27 -0.21 13.84
N SER A 4 -2.44 0.81 13.73
CA SER A 4 -1.01 0.63 13.42
C SER A 4 -0.30 -0.21 14.48
N LYS A 5 -0.63 -0.02 15.77
CA LYS A 5 -0.07 -0.84 16.84
C LYS A 5 -0.60 -2.28 16.82
N ARG A 6 -1.88 -2.47 16.44
CA ARG A 6 -2.53 -3.78 16.44
C ARG A 6 -2.07 -4.67 15.29
N PHE A 7 -1.95 -4.11 14.09
CA PHE A 7 -1.65 -4.88 12.87
C PHE A 7 -0.19 -4.83 12.44
N ARG A 8 0.64 -4.07 13.15
CA ARG A 8 2.07 -4.00 12.86
C ARG A 8 2.77 -5.28 13.29
N VAL A 9 3.36 -5.98 12.33
CA VAL A 9 4.26 -7.11 12.58
C VAL A 9 5.64 -6.56 12.91
N VAL A 10 6.16 -6.91 14.08
CA VAL A 10 7.51 -6.50 14.49
C VAL A 10 8.52 -7.41 13.81
N PRO A 11 9.61 -6.88 13.23
CA PRO A 11 10.68 -7.71 12.64
C PRO A 11 11.19 -8.77 13.62
N GLY A 12 11.36 -9.99 13.13
CA GLY A 12 11.80 -11.14 13.94
C GLY A 12 10.73 -11.77 14.83
N SER A 13 9.52 -11.23 14.90
CA SER A 13 8.41 -11.86 15.64
C SER A 13 7.84 -13.05 14.86
N LYS A 14 7.43 -14.09 15.60
CA LYS A 14 6.73 -15.24 15.04
C LYS A 14 5.24 -14.91 14.97
N VAL A 15 4.68 -14.85 13.76
CA VAL A 15 3.25 -14.61 13.53
C VAL A 15 2.52 -15.94 13.41
N ASP A 16 1.48 -16.12 14.19
CA ASP A 16 0.55 -17.24 14.09
C ASP A 16 -0.73 -16.75 13.41
N LEU A 17 -0.87 -17.06 12.12
CA LEU A 17 -2.02 -16.64 11.31
C LEU A 17 -3.35 -17.22 11.80
N SER A 18 -3.33 -18.34 12.53
CA SER A 18 -4.58 -18.93 13.09
C SER A 18 -5.21 -18.06 14.18
N LYS A 19 -4.40 -17.15 14.77
CA LYS A 19 -4.84 -16.19 15.81
C LYS A 19 -5.20 -14.82 15.24
N VAL A 20 -5.08 -14.63 13.94
CA VAL A 20 -5.46 -13.38 13.27
C VAL A 20 -6.90 -13.47 12.81
N ASP A 21 -7.77 -12.68 13.44
CA ASP A 21 -9.17 -12.56 13.02
C ASP A 21 -9.24 -11.67 11.76
N ALA A 22 -9.46 -12.30 10.61
CA ALA A 22 -9.62 -11.61 9.33
C ALA A 22 -10.95 -10.82 9.25
N GLY A 23 -11.92 -11.15 10.07
CA GLY A 23 -13.21 -10.45 10.17
C GLY A 23 -13.25 -9.37 11.24
N PHE A 24 -12.11 -9.04 11.86
CA PHE A 24 -12.05 -8.08 12.94
C PHE A 24 -12.62 -6.71 12.55
N LYS A 25 -13.60 -6.27 13.32
CA LYS A 25 -14.15 -4.91 13.27
C LYS A 25 -14.06 -4.29 14.66
N ASP A 26 -13.70 -3.02 14.73
CA ASP A 26 -13.78 -2.29 16.00
C ASP A 26 -15.27 -2.03 16.35
N LYS A 27 -15.58 -2.00 17.63
CA LYS A 27 -16.96 -1.97 18.15
C LYS A 27 -17.78 -0.74 17.75
N HIS A 28 -17.16 0.27 17.18
CA HIS A 28 -17.77 1.58 16.94
C HIS A 28 -17.76 2.03 15.48
N GLU A 29 -17.39 1.16 14.54
CA GLU A 29 -17.28 1.59 13.15
C GLU A 29 -18.46 1.08 12.32
N THR A 30 -19.48 1.93 12.21
CA THR A 30 -20.34 1.89 11.03
C THR A 30 -19.56 2.46 9.83
N HIS A 31 -19.95 2.07 8.62
CA HIS A 31 -19.37 2.66 7.41
C HIS A 31 -19.44 4.20 7.43
N GLN A 32 -20.51 4.74 7.97
CA GLN A 32 -20.76 6.17 8.05
C GLN A 32 -19.80 6.90 9.01
N ASP A 33 -19.50 6.27 10.16
CA ASP A 33 -18.54 6.82 11.13
C ASP A 33 -17.11 6.82 10.58
N ALA A 34 -16.77 5.83 9.75
CA ALA A 34 -15.46 5.71 9.13
C ALA A 34 -15.22 6.76 8.03
N LEU A 35 -16.26 7.23 7.33
CA LEU A 35 -16.11 8.15 6.19
C LEU A 35 -15.38 9.45 6.55
N GLY A 36 -15.74 10.09 7.65
CA GLY A 36 -15.09 11.35 8.08
C GLY A 36 -13.63 11.15 8.47
N VAL A 37 -13.30 10.01 9.06
CA VAL A 37 -11.93 9.65 9.40
C VAL A 37 -11.12 9.35 8.14
N ILE A 38 -11.70 8.60 7.20
CA ILE A 38 -11.09 8.29 5.90
C ILE A 38 -10.81 9.59 5.14
N GLU A 39 -11.77 10.50 5.04
CA GLU A 39 -11.58 11.79 4.35
C GLU A 39 -10.43 12.60 4.96
N THR A 40 -10.36 12.64 6.29
CA THR A 40 -9.27 13.32 7.01
C THR A 40 -7.91 12.69 6.69
N HIS A 41 -7.82 11.36 6.66
CA HIS A 41 -6.59 10.66 6.32
C HIS A 41 -6.22 10.81 4.84
N ASN A 42 -7.19 10.78 3.95
CA ASN A 42 -6.99 10.99 2.52
C ASN A 42 -6.42 12.39 2.22
N ARG A 43 -6.94 13.41 2.88
CA ARG A 43 -6.40 14.78 2.76
C ARG A 43 -4.95 14.85 3.23
N LYS A 44 -4.63 14.29 4.40
CA LYS A 44 -3.26 14.23 4.90
C LYS A 44 -2.33 13.44 3.97
N LEU A 45 -2.81 12.35 3.41
CA LEU A 45 -2.04 11.53 2.47
C LEU A 45 -1.71 12.30 1.20
N HIS A 46 -2.70 13.02 0.64
CA HIS A 46 -2.50 13.91 -0.49
C HIS A 46 -1.45 14.99 -0.19
N ASP A 47 -1.57 15.69 0.94
CA ASP A 47 -0.65 16.76 1.33
C ASP A 47 0.78 16.25 1.52
N LEU A 48 0.94 15.10 2.17
CA LEU A 48 2.25 14.47 2.38
C LEU A 48 2.89 14.03 1.06
N GLN A 49 2.10 13.45 0.15
CA GLN A 49 2.57 13.05 -1.17
C GLN A 49 2.99 14.27 -1.99
N TYR A 50 2.23 15.36 -1.94
CA TYR A 50 2.59 16.61 -2.60
C TYR A 50 3.91 17.20 -2.07
N LEU A 51 4.10 17.20 -0.75
CA LEU A 51 5.36 17.64 -0.13
C LEU A 51 6.54 16.75 -0.55
N MET A 52 6.36 15.44 -0.56
CA MET A 52 7.38 14.49 -0.98
C MET A 52 7.77 14.68 -2.45
N TYR A 53 6.77 14.92 -3.31
CA TYR A 53 6.98 15.21 -4.72
C TYR A 53 7.78 16.52 -4.92
N ALA A 54 7.39 17.58 -4.22
CA ALA A 54 8.08 18.88 -4.27
C ALA A 54 9.50 18.82 -3.68
N GLU A 55 9.70 18.04 -2.62
CA GLU A 55 11.02 17.87 -2.01
C GLU A 55 12.00 17.13 -2.95
N GLY A 56 11.52 16.15 -3.71
CA GLY A 56 12.32 15.39 -4.68
C GLY A 56 13.50 14.60 -4.08
N LYS A 57 13.46 14.28 -2.78
CA LYS A 57 14.58 13.61 -2.08
C LYS A 57 14.29 12.17 -1.74
N ARG A 58 13.04 11.84 -1.43
CA ARG A 58 12.57 10.52 -0.99
C ARG A 58 11.66 9.92 -2.03
N SER A 59 11.50 8.63 -1.96
CA SER A 59 10.50 7.88 -2.72
C SER A 59 9.79 6.90 -1.79
N LEU A 60 8.58 6.50 -2.16
CA LEU A 60 7.81 5.52 -1.40
C LEU A 60 7.45 4.35 -2.30
N LEU A 61 7.82 3.15 -1.88
CA LEU A 61 7.35 1.91 -2.49
C LEU A 61 6.32 1.26 -1.57
N ILE A 62 5.11 1.05 -2.08
CA ILE A 62 4.04 0.33 -1.41
C ILE A 62 3.87 -1.01 -2.09
N VAL A 63 4.04 -2.10 -1.34
CA VAL A 63 3.87 -3.47 -1.86
C VAL A 63 2.60 -4.08 -1.26
N LEU A 64 1.63 -4.39 -2.12
CA LEU A 64 0.40 -5.06 -1.74
C LEU A 64 0.48 -6.54 -2.10
N GLN A 65 0.64 -7.38 -1.08
CA GLN A 65 0.71 -8.82 -1.23
C GLN A 65 -0.56 -9.47 -0.65
N GLY A 66 -1.20 -10.31 -1.43
CA GLY A 66 -2.40 -11.03 -0.97
C GLY A 66 -2.94 -11.97 -2.03
N ARG A 67 -3.73 -12.95 -1.59
CA ARG A 67 -4.46 -13.87 -2.49
C ARG A 67 -5.45 -13.09 -3.36
N ASP A 68 -5.98 -13.78 -4.36
CA ASP A 68 -7.09 -13.23 -5.15
C ASP A 68 -8.28 -12.87 -4.25
N ALA A 69 -8.98 -11.81 -4.56
CA ALA A 69 -10.06 -11.25 -3.75
C ALA A 69 -9.68 -10.79 -2.32
N ALA A 70 -8.38 -10.63 -2.01
CA ALA A 70 -7.92 -10.14 -0.69
C ALA A 70 -8.09 -8.62 -0.49
N GLY A 71 -8.69 -7.90 -1.44
CA GLY A 71 -8.96 -6.47 -1.33
C GLY A 71 -7.82 -5.55 -1.78
N LYS A 72 -6.83 -6.05 -2.53
CA LYS A 72 -5.74 -5.22 -3.07
C LYS A 72 -6.26 -4.05 -3.90
N ASP A 73 -7.13 -4.32 -4.86
CA ASP A 73 -7.72 -3.28 -5.73
C ASP A 73 -8.57 -2.29 -4.94
N GLY A 74 -9.31 -2.78 -3.95
CA GLY A 74 -10.05 -1.92 -3.02
C GLY A 74 -9.12 -0.98 -2.24
N THR A 75 -7.97 -1.47 -1.79
CA THR A 75 -6.96 -0.65 -1.09
C THR A 75 -6.37 0.41 -2.03
N ILE A 76 -6.06 0.05 -3.28
CA ILE A 76 -5.57 1.02 -4.28
C ILE A 76 -6.61 2.11 -4.51
N ASN A 77 -7.86 1.73 -4.79
CA ASN A 77 -8.91 2.68 -5.15
C ASN A 77 -9.33 3.58 -3.99
N HIS A 78 -9.49 3.02 -2.77
CA HIS A 78 -10.08 3.75 -1.66
C HIS A 78 -9.05 4.43 -0.74
N VAL A 79 -7.82 3.94 -0.69
CA VAL A 79 -6.76 4.52 0.14
C VAL A 79 -5.77 5.30 -0.71
N LEU A 80 -5.21 4.67 -1.73
CA LEU A 80 -4.14 5.27 -2.52
C LEU A 80 -4.68 6.17 -3.64
N GLY A 81 -5.95 6.03 -4.02
CA GLY A 81 -6.63 6.91 -4.98
C GLY A 81 -6.75 8.37 -4.53
N ALA A 82 -6.48 8.68 -3.27
CA ALA A 82 -6.40 10.06 -2.78
C ALA A 82 -5.12 10.79 -3.19
N MET A 83 -4.09 10.06 -3.66
CA MET A 83 -2.83 10.64 -4.11
C MET A 83 -2.96 11.25 -5.51
N ASN A 84 -2.14 12.26 -5.79
CA ASN A 84 -2.04 12.83 -7.13
C ASN A 84 -1.42 11.80 -8.10
N PRO A 85 -2.14 11.39 -9.16
CA PRO A 85 -1.66 10.39 -10.10
C PRO A 85 -0.38 10.77 -10.85
N GLN A 86 -0.06 12.06 -10.97
CA GLN A 86 1.19 12.52 -11.61
C GLN A 86 2.45 12.08 -10.84
N GLY A 87 2.33 11.87 -9.54
CA GLY A 87 3.44 11.42 -8.69
C GLY A 87 3.36 9.94 -8.31
N CYS A 88 2.44 9.17 -8.92
CA CYS A 88 2.19 7.78 -8.56
C CYS A 88 2.24 6.85 -9.78
N SER A 89 2.74 5.64 -9.60
CA SER A 89 2.65 4.56 -10.58
C SER A 89 2.10 3.29 -9.93
N VAL A 90 1.27 2.56 -10.66
CA VAL A 90 0.73 1.27 -10.22
C VAL A 90 1.17 0.19 -11.20
N THR A 91 1.84 -0.84 -10.71
CA THR A 91 2.33 -1.96 -11.53
C THR A 91 1.85 -3.28 -10.96
N GLY A 92 1.03 -3.98 -11.72
CA GLY A 92 0.58 -5.34 -11.36
C GLY A 92 1.55 -6.40 -11.89
N PHE A 93 2.15 -7.16 -11.01
CA PHE A 93 3.03 -8.28 -11.37
C PHE A 93 2.24 -9.58 -11.42
N LYS A 94 2.14 -10.13 -12.62
CA LYS A 94 1.56 -11.45 -12.89
C LYS A 94 2.67 -12.52 -12.97
N VAL A 95 2.32 -13.69 -13.48
CA VAL A 95 3.31 -14.75 -13.77
C VAL A 95 4.47 -14.16 -14.60
N PRO A 96 5.72 -14.40 -14.23
CA PRO A 96 6.87 -13.88 -14.97
C PRO A 96 6.87 -14.28 -16.44
N SER A 97 7.24 -13.37 -17.31
CA SER A 97 7.53 -13.67 -18.72
C SER A 97 8.77 -14.55 -18.84
N LYS A 98 9.01 -15.10 -20.03
CA LYS A 98 10.24 -15.89 -20.28
C LYS A 98 11.52 -15.09 -20.04
N GLU A 99 11.51 -13.82 -20.40
CA GLU A 99 12.62 -12.89 -20.18
C GLU A 99 12.83 -12.62 -18.69
N GLU A 100 11.76 -12.28 -17.97
CA GLU A 100 11.82 -12.04 -16.52
C GLU A 100 12.30 -13.28 -15.75
N ALA A 101 11.89 -14.46 -16.17
CA ALA A 101 12.30 -15.73 -15.56
C ALA A 101 13.77 -16.12 -15.83
N ALA A 102 14.39 -15.54 -16.85
CA ALA A 102 15.80 -15.76 -17.17
C ALA A 102 16.73 -14.89 -16.29
N HIS A 103 16.19 -13.92 -15.57
CA HIS A 103 16.93 -13.02 -14.68
C HIS A 103 16.70 -13.34 -13.21
N ASP A 104 17.44 -12.67 -12.33
CA ASP A 104 17.19 -12.67 -10.88
C ASP A 104 15.76 -12.19 -10.59
N PHE A 105 15.14 -12.76 -9.56
CA PHE A 105 13.73 -12.49 -9.24
C PHE A 105 13.44 -11.02 -8.92
N LEU A 106 14.43 -10.22 -8.51
CA LEU A 106 14.27 -8.77 -8.28
C LEU A 106 14.36 -7.95 -9.57
N TRP A 107 14.90 -8.51 -10.64
CA TRP A 107 15.14 -7.80 -11.90
C TRP A 107 13.86 -7.11 -12.41
N ARG A 108 12.77 -7.83 -12.46
CA ARG A 108 11.47 -7.31 -12.93
C ARG A 108 10.93 -6.14 -12.09
N TYR A 109 11.24 -6.14 -10.79
CA TYR A 109 10.77 -5.09 -9.87
C TYR A 109 11.62 -3.83 -9.97
N HIS A 110 12.93 -3.96 -10.18
CA HIS A 110 13.84 -2.83 -10.27
C HIS A 110 13.46 -1.83 -11.37
N HIS A 111 12.93 -2.29 -12.49
CA HIS A 111 12.48 -1.43 -13.58
C HIS A 111 11.28 -0.53 -13.21
N HIS A 112 10.57 -0.87 -12.16
CA HIS A 112 9.36 -0.18 -11.72
C HIS A 112 9.54 0.54 -10.37
N THR A 113 10.75 0.52 -9.79
CA THR A 113 11.01 1.23 -8.52
C THR A 113 10.82 2.74 -8.69
N PRO A 114 10.28 3.43 -7.67
CA PRO A 114 9.98 4.85 -7.79
C PRO A 114 11.24 5.71 -7.83
N GLY A 115 11.24 6.70 -8.70
CA GLY A 115 12.20 7.80 -8.65
C GLY A 115 11.98 8.70 -7.43
N LYS A 116 12.94 9.59 -7.15
CA LYS A 116 12.82 10.57 -6.06
C LYS A 116 11.57 11.45 -6.26
N GLY A 117 10.83 11.68 -5.21
CA GLY A 117 9.56 12.40 -5.23
C GLY A 117 8.36 11.55 -5.62
N GLN A 118 8.53 10.30 -6.01
CA GLN A 118 7.46 9.47 -6.55
C GLN A 118 7.04 8.34 -5.60
N VAL A 119 5.81 7.87 -5.79
CA VAL A 119 5.23 6.69 -5.16
C VAL A 119 5.06 5.60 -6.21
N ALA A 120 5.55 4.40 -5.95
CA ALA A 120 5.19 3.22 -6.74
C ALA A 120 4.38 2.25 -5.88
N ILE A 121 3.41 1.59 -6.51
CA ILE A 121 2.50 0.62 -5.89
C ILE A 121 2.61 -0.69 -6.69
N PHE A 122 2.98 -1.77 -6.00
CA PHE A 122 3.14 -3.12 -6.55
C PHE A 122 2.10 -4.07 -6.01
#